data_2adb2b1531bc35d18e7d19bed719fd6b
#
_entry.id   2adb2b1531bc35d18e7d19bed719fd6b
#
_cell.length_a   1.000
_cell.length_b   1.000
_cell.length_c   1.000
_cell.angle_alpha   90.00
_cell.angle_beta   90.00
_cell.angle_gamma   90.00
#
_symmetry.space_group_name_H-M   'P 1'
#
loop_
_entity.id
_entity.type
_entity.pdbx_description
1 polymer ?
#
loop_
_entity_poly.entity_id
_entity_poly.type
_entity_poly.pdbx_seq_one_letter_code
_entity_poly.pdbx_strand_id
1 'polypeptide(L)'
;FLQVYGPAGSGKSETIKLLARLHYFHQEPLMSSALDSTKFVFEEMATCSGSMPFILEEYKPREMDKRLLEKSKGILRSNYNGDTIGKGSVSSTTGQSKLMLTRVSNRSPMVVMGEAIISQTAILDRCVAVPITKEGKKDRREKFVYCQANRQYLSMLGRRCIDGARAMPPDGLRKQIERNMEVVRSKVGSKADDNDRPLYNVAVLLTGLDFGQLMMREVFGNEFDDDFRAMKEAVTDTAETLIPKVVSEAAKVLDAMAFLSRYGDNESVQLLEGEDYVVDGNALFLRLRNCFTKYVKHKRSLGEEVLYDSFEAYFNAMSTYPGTVDTLCSESPLKDSASTAVFEFSVTHLAKDNVEEFKQRR
;
A
#
# COMPACT_ATOMS: atom_id res chain seq x y z
N PHE A 1 -6.32 5.15 3.43
CA PHE A 1 -6.75 5.58 2.08
C PHE A 1 -7.00 4.38 1.16
N LEU A 2 -7.70 4.62 0.05
CA LEU A 2 -8.00 3.62 -0.97
C LEU A 2 -7.02 3.78 -2.14
N GLN A 3 -6.34 2.70 -2.52
CA GLN A 3 -5.58 2.66 -3.77
C GLN A 3 -6.32 1.80 -4.79
N VAL A 4 -6.64 2.38 -5.96
CA VAL A 4 -7.27 1.68 -7.07
C VAL A 4 -6.26 1.58 -8.22
N TYR A 5 -5.90 0.36 -8.60
CA TYR A 5 -4.88 0.16 -9.61
C TYR A 5 -5.29 -0.86 -10.67
N GLY A 6 -4.62 -0.83 -11.81
CA GLY A 6 -4.86 -1.75 -12.91
C GLY A 6 -4.54 -1.13 -14.27
N PRO A 7 -4.60 -1.90 -15.36
CA PRO A 7 -4.16 -1.46 -16.68
C PRO A 7 -4.95 -0.26 -17.21
N ALA A 8 -4.36 0.48 -18.13
CA ALA A 8 -5.04 1.56 -18.84
C ALA A 8 -6.34 1.05 -19.50
N GLY A 9 -7.40 1.85 -19.44
CA GLY A 9 -8.70 1.50 -20.01
C GLY A 9 -9.50 0.43 -19.23
N SER A 10 -9.12 0.08 -18.01
CA SER A 10 -9.91 -0.85 -17.16
C SER A 10 -11.18 -0.22 -16.58
N GLY A 11 -11.37 1.11 -16.67
CA GLY A 11 -12.55 1.81 -16.19
C GLY A 11 -12.41 2.41 -14.77
N LYS A 12 -11.20 2.45 -14.22
CA LYS A 12 -10.92 2.99 -12.87
C LYS A 12 -11.54 4.37 -12.64
N SER A 13 -11.16 5.34 -13.46
CA SER A 13 -11.57 6.74 -13.29
C SER A 13 -13.09 6.91 -13.35
N GLU A 14 -13.74 6.26 -14.32
CA GLU A 14 -15.20 6.35 -14.45
C GLU A 14 -15.92 5.69 -13.27
N THR A 15 -15.41 4.54 -12.78
CA THR A 15 -15.98 3.88 -11.61
C THR A 15 -15.85 4.74 -10.36
N ILE A 16 -14.67 5.31 -10.13
CA ILE A 16 -14.43 6.14 -8.94
C ILE A 16 -15.22 7.47 -9.03
N LYS A 17 -15.30 8.10 -10.20
CA LYS A 17 -16.15 9.28 -10.41
C LYS A 17 -17.61 8.99 -10.09
N LEU A 18 -18.12 7.84 -10.49
CA LEU A 18 -19.48 7.43 -10.19
C LEU A 18 -19.69 7.23 -8.68
N LEU A 19 -18.79 6.47 -8.01
CA LEU A 19 -18.86 6.23 -6.57
C LEU A 19 -18.65 7.50 -5.74
N ALA A 20 -17.84 8.44 -6.23
CA ALA A 20 -17.65 9.72 -5.56
C ALA A 20 -18.95 10.54 -5.42
N ARG A 21 -19.98 10.26 -6.24
CA ARG A 21 -21.33 10.87 -6.10
C ARG A 21 -21.99 10.59 -4.76
N LEU A 22 -21.58 9.55 -4.05
CA LEU A 22 -21.99 9.30 -2.67
C LEU A 22 -21.57 10.43 -1.71
N HIS A 23 -20.49 11.14 -2.03
CA HIS A 23 -19.90 12.19 -1.19
C HIS A 23 -20.12 13.60 -1.75
N TYR A 24 -19.99 13.76 -3.08
CA TYR A 24 -20.00 15.07 -3.73
C TYR A 24 -21.39 15.54 -4.17
N PHE A 25 -22.40 14.68 -4.02
CA PHE A 25 -23.79 14.99 -4.40
C PHE A 25 -23.88 15.49 -5.86
N HIS A 26 -24.20 16.77 -6.06
CA HIS A 26 -24.32 17.37 -7.39
C HIS A 26 -23.03 18.04 -7.89
N GLN A 27 -22.01 18.15 -7.06
CA GLN A 27 -20.74 18.76 -7.44
C GLN A 27 -19.84 17.74 -8.14
N GLU A 28 -18.89 18.25 -8.95
CA GLU A 28 -17.84 17.40 -9.49
C GLU A 28 -16.88 16.99 -8.37
N PRO A 29 -16.38 15.73 -8.38
CA PRO A 29 -15.41 15.26 -7.41
C PRO A 29 -14.12 16.09 -7.45
N LEU A 30 -13.53 16.34 -6.27
CA LEU A 30 -12.24 16.98 -6.17
C LEU A 30 -11.14 16.02 -6.64
N MET A 31 -10.60 16.27 -7.82
CA MET A 31 -9.64 15.41 -8.50
C MET A 31 -8.41 16.21 -8.93
N SER A 32 -7.25 15.57 -8.93
CA SER A 32 -6.01 16.14 -9.42
C SER A 32 -5.11 15.08 -10.03
N SER A 33 -4.39 15.41 -11.11
CA SER A 33 -3.35 14.54 -11.67
C SER A 33 -2.11 14.53 -10.77
N ALA A 34 -1.60 13.33 -10.48
CA ALA A 34 -0.35 13.19 -9.73
C ALA A 34 0.87 13.64 -10.53
N LEU A 35 0.79 13.62 -11.88
CA LEU A 35 1.88 14.04 -12.77
C LEU A 35 1.98 15.58 -12.87
N ASP A 36 0.84 16.26 -12.93
CA ASP A 36 0.79 17.69 -13.26
C ASP A 36 0.61 18.60 -12.04
N SER A 37 0.31 18.02 -10.89
CA SER A 37 0.01 18.81 -9.70
C SER A 37 1.26 19.20 -8.92
N THR A 38 1.23 20.41 -8.37
CA THR A 38 2.28 20.87 -7.44
C THR A 38 2.05 20.35 -6.01
N LYS A 39 3.10 20.35 -5.20
CA LYS A 39 2.97 20.04 -3.76
C LYS A 39 1.88 20.87 -3.07
N PHE A 40 1.79 22.15 -3.42
CA PHE A 40 0.81 23.08 -2.83
C PHE A 40 -0.63 22.61 -3.10
N VAL A 41 -0.92 22.20 -4.33
CA VAL A 41 -2.24 21.69 -4.72
C VAL A 41 -2.58 20.44 -3.92
N PHE A 42 -1.65 19.50 -3.77
CA PHE A 42 -1.88 18.29 -2.95
C PHE A 42 -2.17 18.60 -1.48
N GLU A 43 -1.37 19.49 -0.89
CA GLU A 43 -1.57 19.89 0.51
C GLU A 43 -2.90 20.61 0.71
N GLU A 44 -3.26 21.49 -0.20
CA GLU A 44 -4.53 22.22 -0.15
C GLU A 44 -5.72 21.26 -0.24
N MET A 45 -5.71 20.37 -1.23
CA MET A 45 -6.77 19.38 -1.45
C MET A 45 -6.87 18.36 -0.30
N ALA A 46 -5.73 17.89 0.23
CA ALA A 46 -5.71 16.97 1.35
C ALA A 46 -6.21 17.58 2.67
N THR A 47 -6.31 18.89 2.74
CA THR A 47 -6.75 19.63 3.94
C THR A 47 -8.10 20.32 3.79
N CYS A 48 -8.70 20.32 2.59
CA CYS A 48 -9.93 21.06 2.32
C CYS A 48 -11.18 20.47 2.97
N SER A 49 -11.16 19.18 3.32
CA SER A 49 -12.30 18.49 3.92
C SER A 49 -11.85 17.41 4.90
N GLY A 50 -12.66 17.14 5.92
CA GLY A 50 -12.51 15.99 6.81
C GLY A 50 -13.37 14.78 6.42
N SER A 51 -14.26 14.92 5.43
CA SER A 51 -15.22 13.88 5.07
C SER A 51 -15.37 13.62 3.57
N MET A 52 -15.02 14.61 2.73
CA MET A 52 -15.10 14.44 1.28
C MET A 52 -13.79 13.87 0.73
N PRO A 53 -13.83 12.78 -0.05
CA PRO A 53 -12.63 12.17 -0.55
C PRO A 53 -11.94 13.04 -1.60
N PHE A 54 -10.64 13.20 -1.48
CA PHE A 54 -9.78 13.74 -2.52
C PHE A 54 -9.28 12.60 -3.42
N ILE A 55 -9.39 12.77 -4.75
CA ILE A 55 -9.03 11.75 -5.74
C ILE A 55 -7.76 12.18 -6.46
N LEU A 56 -6.70 11.39 -6.31
CA LEU A 56 -5.43 11.56 -6.99
C LEU A 56 -5.36 10.60 -8.18
N GLU A 57 -5.45 11.13 -9.40
CA GLU A 57 -5.35 10.36 -10.64
C GLU A 57 -3.91 10.27 -11.16
N GLU A 58 -3.67 9.32 -12.05
CA GLU A 58 -2.39 9.16 -12.76
C GLU A 58 -1.17 9.03 -11.85
N TYR A 59 -1.34 8.33 -10.72
CA TYR A 59 -0.20 8.03 -9.87
C TYR A 59 0.71 7.01 -10.59
N LYS A 60 1.74 7.52 -11.25
CA LYS A 60 2.73 6.76 -12.02
C LYS A 60 4.14 7.04 -11.48
N PRO A 61 4.61 6.33 -10.48
CA PRO A 61 5.89 6.60 -9.81
C PRO A 61 7.09 6.72 -10.75
N ARG A 62 7.07 6.00 -11.88
CA ARG A 62 8.16 6.00 -12.87
C ARG A 62 8.20 7.27 -13.74
N GLU A 63 7.07 7.95 -13.88
CA GLU A 63 6.92 9.15 -14.70
C GLU A 63 6.97 10.44 -13.85
N MET A 64 6.77 10.31 -12.53
CA MET A 64 6.76 11.44 -11.61
C MET A 64 8.18 11.96 -11.33
N ASP A 65 8.33 13.29 -11.21
CA ASP A 65 9.54 13.89 -10.65
C ASP A 65 9.83 13.33 -9.25
N LYS A 66 11.11 13.04 -8.95
CA LYS A 66 11.51 12.41 -7.69
C LYS A 66 11.08 13.21 -6.45
N ARG A 67 11.11 14.56 -6.53
CA ARG A 67 10.69 15.40 -5.41
C ARG A 67 9.18 15.34 -5.21
N LEU A 68 8.41 15.31 -6.29
CA LEU A 68 6.96 15.20 -6.25
C LEU A 68 6.55 13.82 -5.73
N LEU A 69 7.21 12.76 -6.15
CA LEU A 69 6.99 11.40 -5.68
C LEU A 69 7.19 11.29 -4.16
N GLU A 70 8.33 11.75 -3.63
CA GLU A 70 8.62 11.71 -2.20
C GLU A 70 7.65 12.57 -1.37
N LYS A 71 7.25 13.72 -1.90
CA LYS A 71 6.25 14.57 -1.26
C LYS A 71 4.87 13.90 -1.24
N SER A 72 4.46 13.28 -2.33
CA SER A 72 3.20 12.52 -2.39
C SER A 72 3.17 11.41 -1.35
N LYS A 73 4.25 10.64 -1.25
CA LYS A 73 4.42 9.61 -0.21
C LYS A 73 4.33 10.19 1.20
N GLY A 74 4.95 11.34 1.43
CA GLY A 74 4.87 12.06 2.70
C GLY A 74 3.44 12.48 3.06
N ILE A 75 2.69 13.02 2.09
CA ILE A 75 1.30 13.42 2.27
C ILE A 75 0.40 12.22 2.56
N LEU A 76 0.58 11.10 1.86
CA LEU A 76 -0.19 9.86 2.10
C LEU A 76 0.02 9.34 3.54
N ARG A 77 1.27 9.33 4.03
CA ARG A 77 1.58 8.93 5.41
C ARG A 77 0.98 9.87 6.44
N SER A 78 1.15 11.17 6.24
CA SER A 78 0.62 12.23 7.09
C SER A 78 -0.92 12.22 7.13
N ASN A 79 -1.57 11.97 6.00
CA ASN A 79 -3.02 11.86 5.89
C ASN A 79 -3.57 10.69 6.71
N TYR A 80 -2.95 9.52 6.63
CA TYR A 80 -3.37 8.36 7.42
C TYR A 80 -3.25 8.61 8.93
N ASN A 81 -2.18 9.27 9.35
CA ASN A 81 -1.96 9.59 10.77
C ASN A 81 -2.87 10.74 11.26
N GLY A 82 -3.49 11.50 10.35
CA GLY A 82 -4.22 12.72 10.69
C GLY A 82 -3.32 13.85 11.16
N ASP A 83 -2.06 13.88 10.69
CA ASP A 83 -1.07 14.85 11.11
C ASP A 83 -1.47 16.27 10.69
N THR A 84 -0.97 17.24 11.45
CA THR A 84 -1.18 18.65 11.16
C THR A 84 -0.03 19.19 10.31
N ILE A 85 -0.35 19.75 9.15
CA ILE A 85 0.62 20.43 8.28
C ILE A 85 0.74 21.89 8.70
N GLY A 86 1.95 22.33 9.03
CA GLY A 86 2.25 23.75 9.31
C GLY A 86 2.60 24.49 8.03
N LYS A 87 1.85 25.55 7.70
CA LYS A 87 2.18 26.47 6.61
C LYS A 87 2.64 27.81 7.19
N GLY A 88 3.90 28.17 6.92
CA GLY A 88 4.40 29.52 7.24
C GLY A 88 4.01 30.50 6.12
N SER A 89 3.42 31.63 6.47
CA SER A 89 3.20 32.73 5.57
C SER A 89 3.76 34.02 6.17
N VAL A 90 4.23 34.93 5.30
CA VAL A 90 4.63 36.26 5.72
C VAL A 90 3.49 37.19 5.37
N SER A 91 2.84 37.75 6.39
CA SER A 91 1.87 38.84 6.19
C SER A 91 2.59 40.17 6.40
N SER A 92 2.59 41.02 5.38
CA SER A 92 3.07 42.39 5.50
C SER A 92 1.85 43.33 5.52
N THR A 93 1.52 43.79 6.70
CA THR A 93 0.53 44.89 6.86
C THR A 93 1.27 46.05 7.45
N THR A 94 1.22 47.24 6.78
CA THR A 94 1.81 48.51 7.25
C THR A 94 3.32 48.49 7.57
N GLY A 95 4.12 47.85 6.66
CA GLY A 95 5.59 47.94 6.74
C GLY A 95 6.27 47.03 7.76
N GLN A 96 5.52 46.20 8.48
CA GLN A 96 6.07 45.18 9.38
C GLN A 96 5.73 43.77 8.84
N SER A 97 6.77 42.95 8.59
CA SER A 97 6.62 41.54 8.20
C SER A 97 6.35 40.69 9.42
N LYS A 98 5.16 40.13 9.54
CA LYS A 98 4.81 39.17 10.60
C LYS A 98 4.77 37.77 10.06
N LEU A 99 5.55 36.88 10.65
CA LEU A 99 5.48 35.44 10.38
C LEU A 99 4.18 34.89 10.97
N MET A 100 3.32 34.36 10.12
CA MET A 100 2.11 33.65 10.54
C MET A 100 2.28 32.14 10.26
N LEU A 101 1.99 31.31 11.25
CA LEU A 101 1.96 29.87 11.13
C LEU A 101 0.48 29.43 11.09
N THR A 102 0.04 28.98 9.94
CA THR A 102 -1.27 28.33 9.79
C THR A 102 -1.10 26.84 9.94
N ARG A 103 -1.82 26.22 10.86
CA ARG A 103 -1.85 24.77 11.04
C ARG A 103 -3.12 24.22 10.42
N VAL A 104 -2.99 23.28 9.48
CA VAL A 104 -4.13 22.67 8.79
C VAL A 104 -4.05 21.15 8.95
N SER A 105 -5.14 20.54 9.34
CA SER A 105 -5.21 19.09 9.55
C SER A 105 -5.35 18.35 8.23
N ASN A 106 -4.47 17.41 7.96
CA ASN A 106 -4.50 16.56 6.76
C ASN A 106 -5.40 15.34 7.03
N ARG A 107 -6.71 15.50 6.82
CA ARG A 107 -7.73 14.49 7.17
C ARG A 107 -8.71 14.14 6.05
N SER A 108 -8.58 14.70 4.86
CA SER A 108 -9.45 14.32 3.74
C SER A 108 -9.27 12.83 3.42
N PRO A 109 -10.33 12.04 3.34
CA PRO A 109 -10.22 10.69 2.79
C PRO A 109 -9.56 10.74 1.41
N MET A 110 -8.65 9.83 1.12
CA MET A 110 -7.92 9.86 -0.15
C MET A 110 -8.17 8.60 -0.98
N VAL A 111 -8.35 8.81 -2.28
CA VAL A 111 -8.35 7.74 -3.29
C VAL A 111 -7.19 7.99 -4.25
N VAL A 112 -6.29 7.04 -4.37
CA VAL A 112 -5.15 7.12 -5.28
C VAL A 112 -5.36 6.16 -6.44
N MET A 113 -5.33 6.65 -7.67
CA MET A 113 -5.52 5.84 -8.87
C MET A 113 -4.25 5.78 -9.72
N GLY A 114 -3.85 4.56 -10.11
CA GLY A 114 -2.64 4.34 -10.90
C GLY A 114 -2.70 3.05 -11.73
N GLU A 115 -1.63 2.79 -12.45
CA GLU A 115 -1.50 1.55 -13.23
C GLU A 115 -0.89 0.42 -12.40
N ALA A 116 -0.08 0.76 -11.40
CA ALA A 116 0.61 -0.18 -10.52
C ALA A 116 0.32 0.12 -9.05
N ILE A 117 0.50 -0.91 -8.23
CA ILE A 117 0.42 -0.76 -6.77
C ILE A 117 1.62 0.04 -6.25
N ILE A 118 1.40 0.83 -5.20
CA ILE A 118 2.48 1.51 -4.49
C ILE A 118 3.34 0.45 -3.78
N SER A 119 4.63 0.40 -4.08
CA SER A 119 5.53 -0.65 -3.59
C SER A 119 6.10 -0.39 -2.19
N GLN A 120 6.01 0.84 -1.68
CA GLN A 120 6.59 1.19 -0.39
C GLN A 120 5.77 0.62 0.77
N THR A 121 6.37 -0.25 1.58
CA THR A 121 5.73 -0.95 2.70
C THR A 121 5.02 0.00 3.67
N ALA A 122 5.70 1.09 4.06
CA ALA A 122 5.14 2.10 4.97
C ALA A 122 3.87 2.81 4.43
N ILE A 123 3.55 2.70 3.15
CA ILE A 123 2.32 3.22 2.55
C ILE A 123 1.31 2.09 2.35
N LEU A 124 1.78 0.90 1.97
CA LEU A 124 0.93 -0.27 1.76
C LEU A 124 0.14 -0.66 3.00
N ASP A 125 0.76 -0.66 4.17
CA ASP A 125 0.10 -0.99 5.44
C ASP A 125 -0.97 0.04 5.85
N ARG A 126 -1.01 1.20 5.19
CA ARG A 126 -1.95 2.29 5.42
C ARG A 126 -3.06 2.41 4.38
N CYS A 127 -3.09 1.51 3.42
CA CYS A 127 -4.09 1.54 2.35
C CYS A 127 -4.85 0.22 2.22
N VAL A 128 -5.99 0.31 1.54
CA VAL A 128 -6.65 -0.82 0.92
C VAL A 128 -6.39 -0.75 -0.57
N ALA A 129 -5.72 -1.77 -1.12
CA ALA A 129 -5.37 -1.81 -2.53
C ALA A 129 -6.38 -2.67 -3.31
N VAL A 130 -7.09 -2.06 -4.25
CA VAL A 130 -8.13 -2.70 -5.04
C VAL A 130 -7.72 -2.78 -6.51
N PRO A 131 -7.48 -3.99 -7.04
CA PRO A 131 -7.21 -4.17 -8.46
C PRO A 131 -8.48 -4.03 -9.29
N ILE A 132 -8.41 -3.31 -10.41
CA ILE A 132 -9.47 -3.28 -11.42
C ILE A 132 -8.91 -3.85 -12.72
N THR A 133 -9.45 -5.00 -13.12
CA THR A 133 -9.07 -5.70 -14.35
C THR A 133 -10.01 -5.37 -15.51
N LYS A 134 -9.59 -5.71 -16.73
CA LYS A 134 -10.46 -5.61 -17.93
C LYS A 134 -11.47 -6.74 -18.02
N GLU A 135 -11.27 -7.81 -17.26
CA GLU A 135 -12.16 -8.97 -17.24
C GLU A 135 -13.53 -8.59 -16.66
N GLY A 136 -14.58 -9.14 -17.21
CA GLY A 136 -15.96 -8.86 -16.80
C GLY A 136 -16.45 -7.43 -17.09
N LYS A 137 -15.67 -6.60 -17.81
CA LYS A 137 -16.08 -5.24 -18.17
C LYS A 137 -17.34 -5.21 -19.04
N LYS A 138 -17.47 -6.18 -19.96
CA LYS A 138 -18.66 -6.29 -20.84
C LYS A 138 -19.92 -6.59 -20.03
N ASP A 139 -19.85 -7.54 -19.11
CA ASP A 139 -20.97 -8.02 -18.32
C ASP A 139 -21.49 -6.97 -17.32
N ARG A 140 -20.60 -6.07 -16.90
CA ARG A 140 -20.94 -4.98 -15.96
C ARG A 140 -21.35 -3.68 -16.64
N ARG A 141 -21.21 -3.61 -17.97
CA ARG A 141 -21.46 -2.36 -18.71
C ARG A 141 -22.90 -1.86 -18.56
N GLU A 142 -23.88 -2.74 -18.64
CA GLU A 142 -25.30 -2.37 -18.49
C GLU A 142 -25.57 -1.81 -17.09
N LYS A 143 -25.07 -2.49 -16.05
CA LYS A 143 -25.18 -2.03 -14.65
C LYS A 143 -24.52 -0.66 -14.46
N PHE A 144 -23.34 -0.47 -15.04
CA PHE A 144 -22.62 0.81 -14.97
C PHE A 144 -23.42 1.94 -15.65
N VAL A 145 -23.95 1.71 -16.87
CA VAL A 145 -24.76 2.68 -17.60
C VAL A 145 -26.04 3.02 -16.82
N TYR A 146 -26.69 2.01 -16.24
CA TYR A 146 -27.84 2.23 -15.37
C TYR A 146 -27.51 3.11 -14.16
N CYS A 147 -26.44 2.81 -13.44
CA CYS A 147 -25.99 3.62 -12.31
C CYS A 147 -25.62 5.05 -12.72
N GLN A 148 -24.98 5.21 -13.89
CA GLN A 148 -24.62 6.53 -14.41
C GLN A 148 -25.85 7.36 -14.80
N ALA A 149 -26.85 6.76 -15.41
CA ALA A 149 -28.13 7.41 -15.73
C ALA A 149 -28.89 7.83 -14.45
N ASN A 150 -28.72 7.08 -13.37
CA ASN A 150 -29.40 7.27 -12.09
C ASN A 150 -28.49 7.85 -11.00
N ARG A 151 -27.41 8.52 -11.35
CA ARG A 151 -26.37 9.03 -10.42
C ARG A 151 -26.91 9.94 -9.32
N GLN A 152 -28.03 10.63 -9.53
CA GLN A 152 -28.68 11.45 -8.52
C GLN A 152 -29.14 10.63 -7.30
N TYR A 153 -29.52 9.37 -7.50
CA TYR A 153 -29.90 8.49 -6.38
C TYR A 153 -28.71 8.07 -5.54
N LEU A 154 -27.50 7.98 -6.14
CA LEU A 154 -26.26 7.79 -5.36
C LEU A 154 -26.03 8.94 -4.40
N SER A 155 -26.26 10.18 -4.83
CA SER A 155 -26.15 11.36 -3.98
C SER A 155 -27.16 11.35 -2.83
N MET A 156 -28.38 10.91 -3.08
CA MET A 156 -29.40 10.74 -2.03
C MET A 156 -28.99 9.65 -1.03
N LEU A 157 -28.51 8.51 -1.51
CA LEU A 157 -27.98 7.44 -0.67
C LEU A 157 -26.80 7.92 0.18
N GLY A 158 -25.84 8.62 -0.43
CA GLY A 158 -24.70 9.19 0.27
C GLY A 158 -25.13 10.15 1.39
N ARG A 159 -26.10 11.02 1.13
CA ARG A 159 -26.68 11.90 2.17
C ARG A 159 -27.25 11.10 3.33
N ARG A 160 -28.03 10.07 3.03
CA ARG A 160 -28.62 9.19 4.05
C ARG A 160 -27.53 8.51 4.89
N CYS A 161 -26.47 8.02 4.27
CA CYS A 161 -25.33 7.44 4.96
C CYS A 161 -24.65 8.44 5.91
N ILE A 162 -24.47 9.69 5.50
CA ILE A 162 -23.87 10.74 6.35
C ILE A 162 -24.79 11.04 7.55
N ASP A 163 -26.08 11.21 7.32
CA ASP A 163 -27.04 11.50 8.39
C ASP A 163 -27.10 10.37 9.42
N GLY A 164 -27.09 9.11 8.97
CA GLY A 164 -27.03 7.94 9.84
C GLY A 164 -25.69 7.83 10.60
N ALA A 165 -24.54 8.09 9.93
CA ALA A 165 -23.25 8.08 10.59
C ALA A 165 -23.16 9.13 11.72
N ARG A 166 -23.78 10.30 11.54
CA ARG A 166 -23.84 11.35 12.58
C ARG A 166 -24.72 10.96 13.76
N ALA A 167 -25.72 10.10 13.56
CA ALA A 167 -26.59 9.61 14.62
C ALA A 167 -25.95 8.47 15.46
N MET A 168 -24.89 7.85 14.94
CA MET A 168 -24.22 6.74 15.61
C MET A 168 -23.31 7.24 16.75
N PRO A 169 -23.40 6.65 17.97
CA PRO A 169 -22.50 6.98 19.06
C PRO A 169 -21.06 6.57 18.71
N PRO A 170 -20.03 7.40 19.01
CA PRO A 170 -18.63 7.10 18.71
C PRO A 170 -18.15 5.74 19.25
N ASP A 171 -18.57 5.36 20.44
CA ASP A 171 -18.23 4.05 21.05
C ASP A 171 -18.86 2.87 20.31
N GLY A 172 -20.04 3.07 19.71
CA GLY A 172 -20.68 2.04 18.90
C GLY A 172 -19.89 1.72 17.64
N LEU A 173 -19.39 2.75 16.96
CA LEU A 173 -18.55 2.62 15.77
C LEU A 173 -17.24 1.89 16.09
N ARG A 174 -16.56 2.30 17.17
CA ARG A 174 -15.30 1.67 17.61
C ARG A 174 -15.51 0.17 17.89
N LYS A 175 -16.53 -0.20 18.68
CA LYS A 175 -16.83 -1.60 18.99
C LYS A 175 -17.14 -2.41 17.74
N GLN A 176 -17.80 -1.82 16.74
CA GLN A 176 -18.08 -2.51 15.48
C GLN A 176 -16.80 -2.76 14.67
N ILE A 177 -15.89 -1.79 14.62
CA ILE A 177 -14.57 -1.97 13.98
C ILE A 177 -13.79 -3.08 14.68
N GLU A 178 -13.74 -3.09 16.00
CA GLU A 178 -13.04 -4.12 16.79
C GLU A 178 -13.61 -5.52 16.50
N ARG A 179 -14.93 -5.69 16.47
CA ARG A 179 -15.58 -6.97 16.08
C ARG A 179 -15.19 -7.40 14.67
N ASN A 180 -15.19 -6.47 13.73
CA ASN A 180 -14.83 -6.77 12.34
C ASN A 180 -13.33 -7.07 12.20
N MET A 181 -12.46 -6.50 13.03
CA MET A 181 -11.04 -6.90 13.10
C MET A 181 -10.89 -8.37 13.50
N GLU A 182 -11.65 -8.85 14.49
CA GLU A 182 -11.62 -10.26 14.87
C GLU A 182 -12.12 -11.18 13.75
N VAL A 183 -13.16 -10.78 13.00
CA VAL A 183 -13.64 -11.52 11.82
C VAL A 183 -12.53 -11.63 10.77
N VAL A 184 -11.86 -10.53 10.44
CA VAL A 184 -10.76 -10.52 9.47
C VAL A 184 -9.58 -11.34 9.99
N ARG A 185 -9.20 -11.18 11.26
CA ARG A 185 -8.09 -11.93 11.88
C ARG A 185 -8.33 -13.43 11.84
N SER A 186 -9.55 -13.87 12.15
CA SER A 186 -9.91 -15.30 12.09
C SER A 186 -9.81 -15.88 10.68
N LYS A 187 -10.05 -15.09 9.64
CA LYS A 187 -9.97 -15.52 8.24
C LYS A 187 -8.53 -15.56 7.74
N VAL A 188 -7.74 -14.54 8.05
CA VAL A 188 -6.34 -14.42 7.60
C VAL A 188 -5.41 -15.36 8.38
N GLY A 189 -5.79 -15.71 9.63
CA GLY A 189 -5.05 -16.62 10.49
C GLY A 189 -3.64 -16.10 10.85
N SER A 190 -2.67 -17.01 10.93
CA SER A 190 -1.26 -16.69 11.27
C SER A 190 -0.53 -15.82 10.24
N LYS A 191 -1.17 -15.51 9.11
CA LYS A 191 -0.63 -14.58 8.11
C LYS A 191 -0.84 -13.10 8.49
N ALA A 192 -1.66 -12.85 9.52
CA ALA A 192 -1.74 -11.53 10.15
C ALA A 192 -0.49 -11.38 11.04
N ASP A 193 0.56 -10.79 10.47
CA ASP A 193 1.70 -10.32 11.26
C ASP A 193 1.21 -9.39 12.38
N ASP A 194 2.08 -9.10 13.36
CA ASP A 194 1.80 -8.18 14.49
C ASP A 194 1.38 -6.76 14.09
N ASN A 195 1.25 -6.50 12.78
CA ASN A 195 0.80 -5.22 12.24
C ASN A 195 -0.72 -5.19 12.04
N ASP A 196 -1.44 -4.66 13.02
CA ASP A 196 -2.90 -4.53 12.99
C ASP A 196 -3.45 -3.53 11.96
N ARG A 197 -2.61 -2.71 11.32
CA ARG A 197 -3.08 -1.65 10.39
C ARG A 197 -3.83 -2.18 9.16
N PRO A 198 -3.31 -3.18 8.42
CA PRO A 198 -4.05 -3.76 7.31
C PRO A 198 -5.37 -4.40 7.73
N LEU A 199 -5.39 -5.10 8.88
CA LEU A 199 -6.61 -5.67 9.46
C LEU A 199 -7.63 -4.58 9.77
N TYR A 200 -7.19 -3.51 10.43
CA TYR A 200 -8.02 -2.35 10.72
C TYR A 200 -8.61 -1.72 9.46
N ASN A 201 -7.82 -1.57 8.40
CA ASN A 201 -8.29 -1.00 7.13
C ASN A 201 -9.43 -1.84 6.51
N VAL A 202 -9.30 -3.18 6.51
CA VAL A 202 -10.36 -4.08 6.02
C VAL A 202 -11.58 -4.08 6.94
N ALA A 203 -11.36 -4.07 8.26
CA ALA A 203 -12.44 -3.98 9.25
C ALA A 203 -13.26 -2.69 9.10
N VAL A 204 -12.65 -1.58 8.72
CA VAL A 204 -13.36 -0.32 8.40
C VAL A 204 -14.26 -0.49 7.19
N LEU A 205 -13.83 -1.22 6.14
CA LEU A 205 -14.69 -1.53 4.99
C LEU A 205 -15.91 -2.37 5.40
N LEU A 206 -15.69 -3.43 6.18
CA LEU A 206 -16.79 -4.27 6.70
C LEU A 206 -17.75 -3.45 7.56
N THR A 207 -17.22 -2.55 8.41
CA THR A 207 -18.04 -1.66 9.23
C THR A 207 -18.87 -0.71 8.35
N GLY A 208 -18.32 -0.23 7.24
CA GLY A 208 -19.07 0.54 6.24
C GLY A 208 -20.23 -0.26 5.62
N LEU A 209 -20.00 -1.55 5.31
CA LEU A 209 -21.06 -2.44 4.82
C LEU A 209 -22.13 -2.72 5.87
N ASP A 210 -21.74 -2.96 7.14
CA ASP A 210 -22.69 -3.13 8.25
C ASP A 210 -23.58 -1.91 8.39
N PHE A 211 -22.98 -0.75 8.31
CA PHE A 211 -23.68 0.52 8.39
C PHE A 211 -24.61 0.74 7.19
N GLY A 212 -24.12 0.47 5.97
CA GLY A 212 -24.96 0.53 4.76
C GLY A 212 -26.16 -0.41 4.84
N GLN A 213 -25.98 -1.63 5.33
CA GLN A 213 -27.05 -2.59 5.55
C GLN A 213 -28.09 -2.06 6.55
N LEU A 214 -27.64 -1.49 7.67
CA LEU A 214 -28.53 -0.89 8.66
C LEU A 214 -29.40 0.20 8.04
N MET A 215 -28.81 1.09 7.25
CA MET A 215 -29.51 2.17 6.56
C MET A 215 -30.53 1.65 5.52
N MET A 216 -30.18 0.60 4.78
CA MET A 216 -31.09 -0.01 3.81
C MET A 216 -32.26 -0.72 4.50
N ARG A 217 -32.02 -1.37 5.65
CA ARG A 217 -33.06 -2.00 6.45
C ARG A 217 -34.09 -1.01 6.99
N GLU A 218 -33.68 0.19 7.35
CA GLU A 218 -34.63 1.24 7.80
C GLU A 218 -35.64 1.63 6.71
N VAL A 219 -35.30 1.52 5.43
CA VAL A 219 -36.12 1.94 4.31
C VAL A 219 -36.83 0.77 3.65
N PHE A 220 -36.14 -0.36 3.47
CA PHE A 220 -36.57 -1.50 2.64
C PHE A 220 -36.75 -2.79 3.46
N GLY A 221 -36.63 -2.74 4.79
CA GLY A 221 -36.62 -3.95 5.59
C GLY A 221 -35.44 -4.85 5.25
N ASN A 222 -35.69 -6.14 5.13
CA ASN A 222 -34.64 -7.15 4.89
C ASN A 222 -34.38 -7.44 3.40
N GLU A 223 -34.93 -6.65 2.48
CA GLU A 223 -34.89 -6.93 1.04
C GLU A 223 -33.47 -7.11 0.49
N PHE A 224 -32.50 -6.35 1.01
CA PHE A 224 -31.09 -6.35 0.54
C PHE A 224 -30.14 -7.11 1.46
N ASP A 225 -30.62 -7.83 2.46
CA ASP A 225 -29.75 -8.51 3.44
C ASP A 225 -28.83 -9.54 2.81
N ASP A 226 -29.33 -10.28 1.82
CA ASP A 226 -28.52 -11.27 1.11
C ASP A 226 -27.42 -10.63 0.27
N ASP A 227 -27.69 -9.49 -0.36
CA ASP A 227 -26.69 -8.73 -1.10
C ASP A 227 -25.58 -8.22 -0.18
N PHE A 228 -25.93 -7.66 0.97
CA PHE A 228 -24.95 -7.21 1.96
C PHE A 228 -24.14 -8.36 2.55
N ARG A 229 -24.76 -9.52 2.78
CA ARG A 229 -24.06 -10.72 3.23
C ARG A 229 -23.04 -11.16 2.17
N ALA A 230 -23.43 -11.27 0.92
CA ALA A 230 -22.54 -11.63 -0.18
C ALA A 230 -21.39 -10.62 -0.34
N MET A 231 -21.64 -9.30 -0.20
CA MET A 231 -20.60 -8.30 -0.24
C MET A 231 -19.60 -8.45 0.93
N LYS A 232 -20.07 -8.70 2.15
CA LYS A 232 -19.23 -8.90 3.33
C LYS A 232 -18.39 -10.17 3.20
N GLU A 233 -18.97 -11.26 2.73
CA GLU A 233 -18.27 -12.50 2.44
C GLU A 233 -17.19 -12.26 1.39
N ALA A 234 -17.49 -11.58 0.29
CA ALA A 234 -16.52 -11.24 -0.74
C ALA A 234 -15.36 -10.38 -0.21
N VAL A 235 -15.62 -9.37 0.63
CA VAL A 235 -14.58 -8.55 1.29
C VAL A 235 -13.74 -9.41 2.22
N THR A 236 -14.37 -10.27 3.00
CA THR A 236 -13.67 -11.16 3.94
C THR A 236 -12.83 -12.21 3.22
N ASP A 237 -13.35 -12.80 2.14
CA ASP A 237 -12.63 -13.80 1.34
C ASP A 237 -11.44 -13.20 0.59
N THR A 238 -11.57 -11.93 0.18
CA THR A 238 -10.47 -11.21 -0.48
C THR A 238 -9.53 -10.51 0.51
N ALA A 239 -9.74 -10.63 1.83
CA ALA A 239 -8.93 -9.95 2.84
C ALA A 239 -7.43 -10.22 2.67
N GLU A 240 -7.03 -11.46 2.34
CA GLU A 240 -5.63 -11.81 2.07
C GLU A 240 -5.03 -11.05 0.88
N THR A 241 -5.87 -10.67 -0.08
CA THR A 241 -5.46 -9.90 -1.27
C THR A 241 -5.53 -8.39 -1.01
N LEU A 242 -6.53 -7.95 -0.23
CA LEU A 242 -6.71 -6.55 0.16
C LEU A 242 -5.67 -6.12 1.20
N ILE A 243 -5.25 -7.04 2.06
CA ILE A 243 -4.11 -6.84 2.97
C ILE A 243 -2.86 -7.04 2.13
N PRO A 244 -2.12 -6.00 1.77
CA PRO A 244 -0.90 -6.15 1.00
C PRO A 244 0.05 -7.04 1.81
N LYS A 245 0.61 -8.06 1.18
CA LYS A 245 1.70 -8.82 1.79
C LYS A 245 2.82 -7.82 2.03
N VAL A 246 3.01 -7.46 3.28
CA VAL A 246 4.14 -6.64 3.72
C VAL A 246 5.38 -7.52 3.60
N VAL A 247 5.90 -7.62 2.38
CA VAL A 247 7.21 -8.23 2.16
C VAL A 247 8.23 -7.26 2.77
N SER A 248 8.95 -7.70 3.78
CA SER A 248 9.99 -6.87 4.40
C SER A 248 10.97 -6.39 3.33
N GLU A 249 11.54 -5.20 3.50
CA GLU A 249 12.55 -4.70 2.55
C GLU A 249 13.74 -5.66 2.46
N ALA A 250 14.09 -6.32 3.56
CA ALA A 250 15.09 -7.37 3.59
C ALA A 250 14.72 -8.56 2.68
N ALA A 251 13.48 -9.02 2.72
CA ALA A 251 13.01 -10.07 1.83
C ALA A 251 13.06 -9.64 0.36
N LYS A 252 12.70 -8.40 0.02
CA LYS A 252 12.80 -7.88 -1.36
C LYS A 252 14.24 -7.86 -1.87
N VAL A 253 15.20 -7.58 -0.99
CA VAL A 253 16.62 -7.64 -1.37
C VAL A 253 17.08 -9.09 -1.53
N LEU A 254 16.61 -10.02 -0.69
CA LEU A 254 16.86 -11.45 -0.88
C LEU A 254 16.28 -11.98 -2.19
N ASP A 255 15.06 -11.56 -2.55
CA ASP A 255 14.44 -11.88 -3.85
C ASP A 255 15.28 -11.36 -5.02
N ALA A 256 15.77 -10.12 -4.92
CA ALA A 256 16.66 -9.58 -5.95
C ALA A 256 18.01 -10.31 -6.01
N MET A 257 18.55 -10.76 -4.89
CA MET A 257 19.79 -11.56 -4.85
C MET A 257 19.57 -12.95 -5.46
N ALA A 258 18.45 -13.61 -5.17
CA ALA A 258 18.07 -14.86 -5.81
C ALA A 258 17.97 -14.69 -7.34
N PHE A 259 17.34 -13.62 -7.81
CA PHE A 259 17.33 -13.29 -9.23
C PHE A 259 18.74 -13.11 -9.80
N LEU A 260 19.62 -12.38 -9.11
CA LEU A 260 21.00 -12.13 -9.56
C LEU A 260 21.87 -13.39 -9.56
N SER A 261 21.58 -14.39 -8.75
CA SER A 261 22.27 -15.66 -8.80
C SER A 261 22.06 -16.40 -10.11
N ARG A 262 20.90 -16.18 -10.74
CA ARG A 262 20.48 -16.89 -11.97
C ARG A 262 20.62 -16.03 -13.24
N TYR A 263 20.21 -14.77 -13.18
CA TYR A 263 19.99 -13.92 -14.35
C TYR A 263 20.89 -12.69 -14.37
N GLY A 264 21.95 -12.63 -13.58
CA GLY A 264 22.90 -11.50 -13.63
C GLY A 264 23.54 -11.38 -15.03
N ASP A 265 23.43 -10.19 -15.64
CA ASP A 265 23.84 -9.95 -17.03
C ASP A 265 25.35 -10.05 -17.26
N ASN A 266 26.16 -9.94 -16.19
CA ASN A 266 27.61 -10.05 -16.25
C ASN A 266 28.19 -10.37 -14.86
N GLU A 267 29.46 -10.81 -14.81
CA GLU A 267 30.15 -11.19 -13.56
C GLU A 267 30.18 -10.07 -12.50
N SER A 268 30.05 -8.80 -12.90
CA SER A 268 30.10 -7.68 -11.97
C SER A 268 28.82 -7.51 -11.14
N VAL A 269 27.71 -8.10 -11.56
CA VAL A 269 26.41 -8.07 -10.86
C VAL A 269 25.86 -9.46 -10.56
N GLN A 270 26.33 -10.50 -11.27
CA GLN A 270 25.91 -11.87 -11.01
C GLN A 270 26.47 -12.39 -9.69
N LEU A 271 25.63 -13.05 -8.88
CA LEU A 271 26.09 -13.75 -7.69
C LEU A 271 26.64 -15.14 -8.08
N LEU A 272 27.84 -15.45 -7.62
CA LEU A 272 28.55 -16.69 -7.96
C LEU A 272 28.48 -17.68 -6.80
N GLU A 273 28.05 -18.90 -7.10
CA GLU A 273 28.04 -19.99 -6.12
C GLU A 273 29.49 -20.34 -5.71
N GLY A 274 29.72 -20.56 -4.43
CA GLY A 274 31.04 -20.81 -3.84
C GLY A 274 31.85 -19.54 -3.52
N GLU A 275 31.50 -18.40 -4.12
CA GLU A 275 32.13 -17.10 -3.85
C GLU A 275 31.23 -16.15 -3.05
N ASP A 276 30.04 -15.89 -3.53
CA ASP A 276 29.09 -14.95 -2.95
C ASP A 276 28.05 -15.64 -2.09
N TYR A 277 27.65 -16.85 -2.47
CA TYR A 277 26.68 -17.67 -1.76
C TYR A 277 26.97 -19.17 -1.88
N VAL A 278 26.42 -19.95 -0.94
CA VAL A 278 26.31 -21.41 -0.99
C VAL A 278 24.98 -21.83 -0.41
N VAL A 279 24.32 -22.83 -1.01
CA VAL A 279 23.18 -23.52 -0.43
C VAL A 279 23.64 -24.88 0.03
N ASP A 280 23.59 -25.15 1.34
CA ASP A 280 23.91 -26.44 1.93
C ASP A 280 22.73 -26.97 2.73
N GLY A 281 22.12 -28.05 2.25
CA GLY A 281 20.94 -28.65 2.85
C GLY A 281 19.78 -27.66 2.97
N ASN A 282 19.51 -27.21 4.18
CA ASN A 282 18.42 -26.29 4.54
C ASN A 282 18.91 -24.90 4.94
N ALA A 283 20.17 -24.59 4.68
CA ALA A 283 20.82 -23.31 4.97
C ALA A 283 21.29 -22.63 3.68
N LEU A 284 21.10 -21.31 3.62
CA LEU A 284 21.68 -20.42 2.61
C LEU A 284 22.71 -19.54 3.30
N PHE A 285 23.95 -19.65 2.83
CA PHE A 285 25.08 -18.83 3.30
C PHE A 285 25.31 -17.70 2.30
N LEU A 286 25.29 -16.45 2.75
CA LEU A 286 25.55 -15.28 1.94
C LEU A 286 26.74 -14.48 2.46
N ARG A 287 27.70 -14.17 1.57
CA ARG A 287 28.72 -13.15 1.83
C ARG A 287 28.09 -11.77 1.65
N LEU A 288 27.45 -11.29 2.71
CA LEU A 288 26.47 -10.22 2.67
C LEU A 288 26.97 -8.94 2.00
N ARG A 289 28.22 -8.54 2.27
CA ARG A 289 28.82 -7.32 1.70
C ARG A 289 29.00 -7.42 0.18
N ASN A 290 29.45 -8.56 -0.33
CA ASN A 290 29.63 -8.79 -1.77
C ASN A 290 28.27 -8.79 -2.47
N CYS A 291 27.31 -9.54 -1.93
CA CYS A 291 25.94 -9.62 -2.45
C CYS A 291 25.30 -8.24 -2.49
N PHE A 292 25.41 -7.45 -1.42
CA PHE A 292 24.88 -6.09 -1.38
C PHE A 292 25.54 -5.17 -2.42
N THR A 293 26.85 -5.25 -2.60
CA THR A 293 27.56 -4.46 -3.60
C THR A 293 27.06 -4.75 -5.01
N LYS A 294 26.88 -6.03 -5.35
CA LYS A 294 26.36 -6.48 -6.64
C LYS A 294 24.89 -6.07 -6.83
N TYR A 295 24.06 -6.19 -5.80
CA TYR A 295 22.69 -5.70 -5.79
C TYR A 295 22.60 -4.19 -6.07
N VAL A 296 23.40 -3.38 -5.38
CA VAL A 296 23.42 -1.92 -5.58
C VAL A 296 23.85 -1.54 -7.01
N LYS A 297 24.86 -2.22 -7.54
CA LYS A 297 25.32 -2.01 -8.94
C LYS A 297 24.19 -2.33 -9.93
N HIS A 298 23.50 -3.45 -9.74
CA HIS A 298 22.39 -3.86 -10.59
C HIS A 298 21.26 -2.84 -10.55
N LYS A 299 20.78 -2.44 -9.37
CA LYS A 299 19.71 -1.45 -9.23
C LYS A 299 20.06 -0.11 -9.88
N ARG A 300 21.29 0.35 -9.70
CA ARG A 300 21.78 1.60 -10.32
C ARG A 300 21.88 1.50 -11.84
N SER A 301 22.27 0.35 -12.39
CA SER A 301 22.31 0.15 -13.86
C SER A 301 20.94 0.21 -14.50
N LEU A 302 19.89 -0.18 -13.75
CA LEU A 302 18.49 -0.10 -14.19
C LEU A 302 17.84 1.26 -13.91
N GLY A 303 18.54 2.19 -13.24
CA GLY A 303 17.97 3.45 -12.79
C GLY A 303 16.92 3.27 -11.68
N GLU A 304 16.94 2.14 -10.99
CA GLU A 304 16.01 1.82 -9.92
C GLU A 304 16.50 2.30 -8.55
N GLU A 305 15.56 2.50 -7.64
CA GLU A 305 15.86 2.88 -6.25
C GLU A 305 16.51 1.71 -5.50
N VAL A 306 17.56 2.01 -4.75
CA VAL A 306 18.20 1.07 -3.81
C VAL A 306 17.47 1.17 -2.48
N LEU A 307 17.01 0.03 -1.94
CA LEU A 307 16.17 0.00 -0.73
C LEU A 307 16.91 0.41 0.55
N TYR A 308 18.23 0.27 0.57
CA TYR A 308 19.07 0.67 1.71
C TYR A 308 20.17 1.61 1.27
N ASP A 309 20.29 2.76 1.91
CA ASP A 309 21.27 3.80 1.57
C ASP A 309 22.71 3.41 1.91
N SER A 310 22.88 2.47 2.85
CA SER A 310 24.21 2.01 3.32
C SER A 310 24.23 0.51 3.58
N PHE A 311 25.42 -0.07 3.54
CA PHE A 311 25.62 -1.46 3.94
C PHE A 311 25.26 -1.70 5.41
N GLU A 312 25.50 -0.74 6.29
CA GLU A 312 25.19 -0.85 7.72
C GLU A 312 23.66 -0.96 7.94
N ALA A 313 22.86 -0.12 7.28
CA ALA A 313 21.41 -0.19 7.33
C ALA A 313 20.90 -1.55 6.83
N TYR A 314 21.48 -2.04 5.72
CA TYR A 314 21.16 -3.35 5.18
C TYR A 314 21.56 -4.49 6.13
N PHE A 315 22.76 -4.46 6.70
CA PHE A 315 23.26 -5.42 7.66
C PHE A 315 22.33 -5.54 8.87
N ASN A 316 21.92 -4.40 9.44
CA ASN A 316 21.02 -4.36 10.58
C ASN A 316 19.63 -4.95 10.24
N ALA A 317 19.10 -4.65 9.06
CA ALA A 317 17.82 -5.21 8.60
C ALA A 317 17.91 -6.72 8.40
N MET A 318 19.01 -7.21 7.82
CA MET A 318 19.24 -8.64 7.63
C MET A 318 19.47 -9.39 8.95
N SER A 319 20.13 -8.76 9.92
CA SER A 319 20.34 -9.34 11.27
C SER A 319 19.04 -9.56 12.05
N THR A 320 18.00 -8.78 11.75
CA THR A 320 16.67 -8.89 12.37
C THR A 320 15.67 -9.64 11.49
N TYR A 321 16.07 -10.12 10.33
CA TYR A 321 15.20 -10.87 9.44
C TYR A 321 14.83 -12.23 10.07
N PRO A 322 13.55 -12.63 10.08
CA PRO A 322 13.10 -13.85 10.79
C PRO A 322 13.75 -15.15 10.33
N GLY A 323 14.28 -15.18 9.10
CA GLY A 323 14.99 -16.32 8.54
C GLY A 323 16.48 -16.34 8.87
N THR A 324 17.03 -15.32 9.52
CA THR A 324 18.46 -15.28 9.88
C THR A 324 18.75 -16.21 11.06
N VAL A 325 19.68 -17.14 10.85
CA VAL A 325 20.13 -18.11 11.86
C VAL A 325 21.37 -17.61 12.56
N ASP A 326 22.40 -17.17 11.79
CA ASP A 326 23.64 -16.62 12.31
C ASP A 326 24.10 -15.44 11.44
N THR A 327 24.73 -14.44 12.08
CA THR A 327 25.23 -13.21 11.41
C THR A 327 26.75 -13.21 11.22
N LEU A 328 27.46 -14.15 11.85
CA LEU A 328 28.91 -14.29 11.81
C LEU A 328 29.30 -15.77 11.76
N CYS A 329 28.78 -16.51 10.77
CA CYS A 329 29.01 -17.94 10.66
C CYS A 329 30.50 -18.25 10.43
N SER A 330 31.15 -18.80 11.44
CA SER A 330 32.59 -19.18 11.40
C SER A 330 32.82 -20.51 10.66
N GLU A 331 31.80 -21.36 10.56
CA GLU A 331 31.87 -22.69 9.91
C GLU A 331 31.19 -22.66 8.51
N SER A 332 31.26 -21.52 7.84
CA SER A 332 30.67 -21.35 6.52
C SER A 332 31.40 -22.21 5.45
N PRO A 333 30.65 -22.87 4.53
CA PRO A 333 31.23 -23.56 3.39
C PRO A 333 31.82 -22.62 2.31
N LEU A 334 31.66 -21.30 2.47
CA LEU A 334 32.26 -20.30 1.57
C LEU A 334 33.77 -20.22 1.79
N LYS A 335 34.55 -20.35 0.71
CA LYS A 335 36.01 -20.27 0.73
C LYS A 335 36.47 -18.89 1.26
N ASP A 336 37.56 -18.88 2.08
CA ASP A 336 38.14 -17.66 2.66
C ASP A 336 37.23 -16.79 3.51
N SER A 337 36.37 -17.40 4.34
CA SER A 337 35.41 -16.70 5.18
C SER A 337 35.98 -15.92 6.36
N ALA A 338 37.29 -16.01 6.63
CA ALA A 338 37.91 -15.45 7.84
C ALA A 338 37.91 -13.90 7.94
N SER A 339 37.61 -13.17 6.86
CA SER A 339 37.64 -11.69 6.84
C SER A 339 36.29 -11.00 6.51
N THR A 340 35.24 -11.73 6.19
CA THR A 340 33.96 -11.17 5.78
C THR A 340 32.81 -11.82 6.51
N ALA A 341 31.89 -11.00 7.03
CA ALA A 341 30.67 -11.51 7.68
C ALA A 341 29.85 -12.36 6.70
N VAL A 342 29.69 -13.64 7.03
CA VAL A 342 28.83 -14.58 6.32
C VAL A 342 27.58 -14.77 7.15
N PHE A 343 26.43 -14.55 6.53
CA PHE A 343 25.13 -14.75 7.13
C PHE A 343 24.58 -16.12 6.78
N GLU A 344 24.05 -16.81 7.76
CA GLU A 344 23.30 -18.05 7.59
C GLU A 344 21.80 -17.77 7.66
N PHE A 345 21.07 -18.22 6.65
CA PHE A 345 19.61 -18.12 6.57
C PHE A 345 18.96 -19.48 6.47
N SER A 346 17.84 -19.67 7.16
CA SER A 346 17.01 -20.86 7.01
C SER A 346 16.22 -20.76 5.69
N VAL A 347 16.43 -21.74 4.82
CA VAL A 347 15.74 -21.88 3.53
C VAL A 347 14.22 -21.98 3.68
N THR A 348 13.72 -22.46 4.82
CA THR A 348 12.29 -22.56 5.10
C THR A 348 11.59 -21.22 5.22
N HIS A 349 12.32 -20.14 5.50
CA HIS A 349 11.81 -18.76 5.60
C HIS A 349 11.95 -17.97 4.29
N LEU A 350 12.63 -18.55 3.28
CA LEU A 350 12.71 -17.97 1.95
C LEU A 350 11.48 -18.37 1.12
N ALA A 351 11.08 -17.53 0.19
CA ALA A 351 10.08 -17.93 -0.81
C ALA A 351 10.56 -19.16 -1.59
N LYS A 352 9.66 -20.12 -1.88
CA LYS A 352 10.04 -21.34 -2.59
C LYS A 352 10.77 -21.07 -3.91
N ASP A 353 10.29 -20.07 -4.65
CA ASP A 353 10.87 -19.67 -5.94
C ASP A 353 12.32 -19.19 -5.79
N ASN A 354 12.63 -18.45 -4.70
CA ASN A 354 13.99 -17.98 -4.41
C ASN A 354 14.94 -19.12 -4.08
N VAL A 355 14.46 -20.12 -3.33
CA VAL A 355 15.25 -21.32 -3.03
C VAL A 355 15.62 -22.08 -4.30
N GLU A 356 14.66 -22.22 -5.23
CA GLU A 356 14.86 -22.83 -6.53
C GLU A 356 15.89 -22.02 -7.36
N GLU A 357 15.83 -20.70 -7.34
CA GLU A 357 16.77 -19.84 -8.07
C GLU A 357 18.19 -19.97 -7.54
N PHE A 358 18.40 -20.05 -6.24
CA PHE A 358 19.73 -20.31 -5.65
C PHE A 358 20.22 -21.73 -5.89
N LYS A 359 19.34 -22.75 -6.01
CA LYS A 359 19.71 -24.18 -6.16
C LYS A 359 19.96 -24.64 -7.60
N GLN A 360 19.46 -23.95 -8.62
CA GLN A 360 19.39 -24.47 -10.00
C GLN A 360 20.66 -24.31 -10.86
N ARG A 361 21.83 -24.09 -10.28
CA ARG A 361 23.10 -24.22 -11.01
C ARG A 361 23.84 -25.49 -10.57
N ARG A 362 23.37 -26.62 -11.05
CA ARG A 362 24.16 -27.83 -11.20
C ARG A 362 24.08 -28.34 -12.62
#